data_27e61aecb97f431fbf333a1affbacc92
#
_entry.id   27e61aecb97f431fbf333a1affbacc92
#
_cell.length_a   1.000
_cell.length_b   1.000
_cell.length_c   1.000
_cell.angle_alpha   90.00
_cell.angle_beta   90.00
_cell.angle_gamma   90.00
#
_symmetry.space_group_name_H-M   'P 1'
#
loop_
_entity.id
_entity.type
_entity.pdbx_description
1 polymer ?
#
loop_
_entity_poly.entity_id
_entity_poly.type
_entity_poly.pdbx_seq_one_letter_code
_entity_poly.pdbx_strand_id
1 'polypeptide(L)'
;MLADWPIASAGLKEKIWKLLKNRSCGSHEGRLPMKKITLYPSAPSPWTAPVVFLALLLLWELCSRTGLVSSLYLPSPSSIGAAFLLMAADGELYGAFINSVGRILGGYAIGSLLGVALGMLFGISRQARAVGMPLVHFLYPVPKLALLPLFILWFGIGETPKLILIAMGVFFPVLINTYSGVTRMPVIYTKVSVICQLTDRQYIRRVVLPAAMPSIFTGLRLGAGISLILLVAAEMLAAGKGIGALVLHYGDLMLTDRLMACVVLLALMGLVFQAVLNWLEKRYIPWDQEHPSR
;
A
#
# COMPACT_ATOMS: atom_id res chain seq x y z
N MET A 1 16.36 23.57 24.54
CA MET A 1 15.55 22.40 24.21
C MET A 1 16.41 21.14 24.03
N LEU A 2 17.27 20.79 25.01
CA LEU A 2 18.11 19.58 25.03
C LEU A 2 18.25 19.01 26.46
N ALA A 3 17.36 19.42 27.38
CA ALA A 3 17.46 19.07 28.79
C ALA A 3 16.87 17.70 29.19
N ASP A 4 16.09 17.07 28.31
CA ASP A 4 15.26 15.91 28.68
C ASP A 4 15.56 14.62 27.90
N TRP A 5 16.82 14.35 27.56
CA TRP A 5 17.16 13.06 26.96
C TRP A 5 17.68 12.08 28.03
N PRO A 6 16.94 11.00 28.34
CA PRO A 6 17.21 10.14 29.51
C PRO A 6 18.35 9.11 29.35
N ILE A 7 19.10 9.09 28.23
CA ILE A 7 20.04 8.00 27.91
C ILE A 7 21.52 8.44 27.86
N ALA A 8 21.87 9.67 28.23
CA ALA A 8 23.27 10.06 28.25
C ALA A 8 23.81 10.12 29.69
N SER A 9 24.81 9.27 30.01
CA SER A 9 25.55 9.33 31.27
C SER A 9 26.08 10.76 31.50
N ALA A 10 26.11 11.21 32.77
CA ALA A 10 26.49 12.57 33.16
C ALA A 10 27.83 13.04 32.54
N GLY A 11 28.78 12.12 32.33
CA GLY A 11 30.06 12.40 31.67
C GLY A 11 30.00 12.76 30.20
N LEU A 12 28.99 12.27 29.47
CA LEU A 12 28.81 12.59 28.04
C LEU A 12 28.18 13.98 27.87
N LYS A 13 27.25 14.37 28.76
CA LYS A 13 26.66 15.71 28.78
C LYS A 13 27.71 16.78 29.05
N GLU A 14 28.64 16.53 29.97
CA GLU A 14 29.72 17.45 30.29
C GLU A 14 30.74 17.60 29.16
N LYS A 15 31.08 16.51 28.48
CA LYS A 15 31.95 16.55 27.28
C LYS A 15 31.32 17.35 26.14
N ILE A 16 30.02 17.11 25.85
CA ILE A 16 29.28 17.84 24.81
C ILE A 16 29.18 19.33 25.21
N TRP A 17 28.91 19.66 26.46
CA TRP A 17 28.84 21.03 26.94
C TRP A 17 30.18 21.76 26.87
N LYS A 18 31.30 21.12 27.21
CA LYS A 18 32.65 21.68 27.02
C LYS A 18 33.00 21.93 25.57
N LEU A 19 32.59 21.06 24.64
CA LEU A 19 32.78 21.23 23.21
C LEU A 19 31.95 22.38 22.63
N LEU A 20 30.73 22.57 23.13
CA LEU A 20 29.87 23.69 22.71
C LEU A 20 30.32 25.03 23.30
N LYS A 21 30.80 25.06 24.53
CA LYS A 21 31.31 26.27 25.21
C LYS A 21 32.61 26.76 24.60
N ASN A 22 33.48 25.88 24.12
CA ASN A 22 34.73 26.23 23.48
C ASN A 22 34.56 26.81 22.05
N ARG A 23 33.34 26.73 21.49
CA ARG A 23 33.01 27.33 20.18
C ARG A 23 32.44 28.76 20.25
N SER A 24 32.13 29.27 21.46
CA SER A 24 31.51 30.59 21.61
C SER A 24 32.49 31.74 21.93
N CYS A 25 33.78 31.47 22.01
CA CYS A 25 34.76 32.52 22.31
C CYS A 25 36.01 32.35 21.44
N GLY A 26 36.02 32.98 20.27
CA GLY A 26 37.19 33.04 19.40
C GLY A 26 36.81 33.47 17.99
N SER A 27 36.73 34.77 17.80
CA SER A 27 36.83 35.39 16.47
C SER A 27 38.23 35.19 15.91
N HIS A 28 38.49 34.05 15.26
CA HIS A 28 39.63 33.91 14.38
C HIS A 28 39.23 33.17 13.11
N GLU A 29 39.36 33.83 11.99
CA GLU A 29 39.23 33.35 10.63
C GLU A 29 40.22 32.20 10.36
N GLY A 30 39.79 31.00 10.63
CA GLY A 30 40.37 29.77 10.15
C GLY A 30 39.21 28.82 9.85
N ARG A 31 38.71 28.88 8.59
CA ARG A 31 37.74 27.85 8.12
C ARG A 31 38.42 26.50 8.17
N LEU A 32 38.27 25.82 9.29
CA LEU A 32 38.56 24.38 9.31
C LEU A 32 37.69 23.73 8.22
N PRO A 33 38.25 22.90 7.34
CA PRO A 33 37.46 22.20 6.36
C PRO A 33 36.49 21.29 7.13
N MET A 34 35.23 21.68 7.19
CA MET A 34 34.21 20.79 7.73
C MET A 34 34.16 19.56 6.82
N LYS A 35 34.77 18.46 7.28
CA LYS A 35 34.68 17.19 6.64
C LYS A 35 33.15 16.88 6.56
N LYS A 36 32.59 16.97 5.36
CA LYS A 36 31.21 16.60 5.12
C LYS A 36 31.09 15.14 5.59
N ILE A 37 30.46 14.93 6.73
CA ILE A 37 30.08 13.60 7.16
C ILE A 37 28.96 13.20 6.20
N THR A 38 29.31 12.50 5.14
CA THR A 38 28.35 11.86 4.24
C THR A 38 27.79 10.65 5.00
N LEU A 39 26.77 10.91 5.82
CA LEU A 39 26.01 9.86 6.52
C LEU A 39 25.20 8.98 5.54
N TYR A 40 25.10 9.42 4.31
CA TYR A 40 24.43 8.68 3.23
C TYR A 40 25.46 8.37 2.15
N PRO A 41 25.65 7.10 1.79
CA PRO A 41 26.39 6.76 0.59
C PRO A 41 25.76 7.50 -0.60
N SER A 42 26.58 7.90 -1.57
CA SER A 42 26.13 8.48 -2.84
C SER A 42 24.99 7.62 -3.39
N ALA A 43 23.94 8.26 -3.91
CA ALA A 43 22.81 7.55 -4.49
C ALA A 43 23.31 6.43 -5.42
N PRO A 44 22.84 5.20 -5.28
CA PRO A 44 23.28 4.10 -6.13
C PRO A 44 23.00 4.44 -7.58
N SER A 45 23.89 4.03 -8.48
CA SER A 45 23.71 4.23 -9.92
C SER A 45 22.32 3.72 -10.34
N PRO A 46 21.60 4.42 -11.24
CA PRO A 46 20.25 3.99 -11.68
C PRO A 46 20.25 2.59 -12.31
N TRP A 47 21.41 2.09 -12.70
CA TRP A 47 21.59 0.76 -13.27
C TRP A 47 21.76 -0.38 -12.25
N THR A 48 21.99 -0.06 -10.97
CA THR A 48 22.21 -1.10 -9.95
C THR A 48 20.98 -1.97 -9.74
N ALA A 49 19.79 -1.39 -9.66
CA ALA A 49 18.56 -2.14 -9.45
C ALA A 49 18.22 -3.08 -10.64
N PRO A 50 18.21 -2.64 -11.91
CA PRO A 50 17.95 -3.52 -13.04
C PRO A 50 19.02 -4.61 -13.21
N VAL A 51 20.30 -4.30 -12.96
CA VAL A 51 21.37 -5.31 -13.04
C VAL A 51 21.22 -6.40 -11.98
N VAL A 52 20.93 -6.03 -10.73
CA VAL A 52 20.67 -6.99 -9.64
C VAL A 52 19.45 -7.85 -9.97
N PHE A 53 18.37 -7.26 -10.45
CA PHE A 53 17.16 -7.99 -10.83
C PHE A 53 17.43 -9.00 -11.95
N LEU A 54 18.15 -8.58 -13.00
CA LEU A 54 18.56 -9.47 -14.09
C LEU A 54 19.47 -10.60 -13.62
N ALA A 55 20.43 -10.29 -12.75
CA ALA A 55 21.33 -11.30 -12.17
C ALA A 55 20.56 -12.35 -11.36
N LEU A 56 19.54 -11.91 -10.57
CA LEU A 56 18.69 -12.83 -9.82
C LEU A 56 17.85 -13.72 -10.75
N LEU A 57 17.28 -13.16 -11.83
CA LEU A 57 16.54 -13.95 -12.81
C LEU A 57 17.43 -14.99 -13.52
N LEU A 58 18.65 -14.61 -13.91
CA LEU A 58 19.61 -15.52 -14.53
C LEU A 58 20.05 -16.62 -13.55
N LEU A 59 20.28 -16.26 -12.31
CA LEU A 59 20.60 -17.24 -11.26
C LEU A 59 19.45 -18.23 -11.06
N TRP A 60 18.21 -17.76 -11.01
CA TRP A 60 17.03 -18.61 -10.92
C TRP A 60 16.90 -19.55 -12.11
N GLU A 61 17.03 -19.04 -13.34
CA GLU A 61 17.01 -19.85 -14.56
C GLU A 61 18.09 -20.94 -14.53
N LEU A 62 19.31 -20.57 -14.11
CA LEU A 62 20.42 -21.52 -14.02
C LEU A 62 20.18 -22.61 -12.99
N CYS A 63 19.74 -22.24 -11.77
CA CYS A 63 19.47 -23.21 -10.70
C CYS A 63 18.37 -24.20 -11.08
N SER A 64 17.34 -23.72 -11.77
CA SER A 64 16.25 -24.58 -12.24
C SER A 64 16.70 -25.52 -13.37
N ARG A 65 17.47 -25.02 -14.38
CA ARG A 65 17.94 -25.84 -15.51
C ARG A 65 19.01 -26.84 -15.14
N THR A 66 19.87 -26.54 -14.18
CA THR A 66 20.93 -27.47 -13.72
C THR A 66 20.40 -28.61 -12.87
N GLY A 67 19.11 -28.59 -12.52
CA GLY A 67 18.50 -29.63 -11.69
C GLY A 67 18.88 -29.54 -10.20
N LEU A 68 19.56 -28.45 -9.77
CA LEU A 68 19.81 -28.17 -8.35
C LEU A 68 18.54 -28.13 -7.53
N VAL A 69 17.48 -27.61 -8.15
CA VAL A 69 16.11 -27.62 -7.61
C VAL A 69 15.22 -28.29 -8.64
N SER A 70 14.40 -29.25 -8.21
CA SER A 70 13.43 -29.88 -9.10
C SER A 70 12.49 -28.86 -9.71
N SER A 71 12.22 -28.95 -11.01
CA SER A 71 11.26 -28.10 -11.73
C SER A 71 9.86 -28.14 -11.16
N LEU A 72 9.53 -29.20 -10.42
CA LEU A 72 8.25 -29.33 -9.70
C LEU A 72 8.12 -28.28 -8.57
N TYR A 73 9.22 -27.92 -7.90
CA TYR A 73 9.20 -26.95 -6.83
C TYR A 73 9.53 -25.53 -7.31
N LEU A 74 10.41 -25.41 -8.28
CA LEU A 74 10.87 -24.12 -8.80
C LEU A 74 11.02 -24.20 -10.32
N PRO A 75 9.94 -24.01 -11.10
CA PRO A 75 10.02 -23.99 -12.56
C PRO A 75 10.89 -22.83 -13.04
N SER A 76 11.55 -23.01 -14.20
CA SER A 76 12.40 -21.97 -14.76
C SER A 76 11.56 -20.77 -15.24
N PRO A 77 12.08 -19.52 -15.17
CA PRO A 77 11.44 -18.36 -15.76
C PRO A 77 11.02 -18.55 -17.22
N SER A 78 11.84 -19.26 -18.00
CA SER A 78 11.51 -19.58 -19.39
C SER A 78 10.31 -20.53 -19.54
N SER A 79 10.18 -21.56 -18.68
CA SER A 79 9.03 -22.46 -18.68
C SER A 79 7.74 -21.76 -18.23
N ILE A 80 7.84 -20.86 -17.24
CA ILE A 80 6.72 -20.01 -16.81
C ILE A 80 6.25 -19.13 -17.96
N GLY A 81 7.18 -18.51 -18.70
CA GLY A 81 6.86 -17.70 -19.88
C GLY A 81 6.18 -18.51 -20.99
N ALA A 82 6.65 -19.71 -21.26
CA ALA A 82 6.03 -20.61 -22.23
C ALA A 82 4.62 -21.03 -21.79
N ALA A 83 4.43 -21.41 -20.51
CA ALA A 83 3.11 -21.74 -19.95
C ALA A 83 2.14 -20.54 -20.04
N PHE A 84 2.61 -19.34 -19.74
CA PHE A 84 1.82 -18.10 -19.86
C PHE A 84 1.33 -17.87 -21.30
N LEU A 85 2.20 -18.03 -22.29
CA LEU A 85 1.84 -17.84 -23.70
C LEU A 85 0.83 -18.89 -24.17
N LEU A 86 0.99 -20.16 -23.79
CA LEU A 86 0.04 -21.22 -24.10
C LEU A 86 -1.34 -20.94 -23.50
N MET A 87 -1.41 -20.66 -22.20
CA MET A 87 -2.67 -20.35 -21.51
C MET A 87 -3.35 -19.06 -22.05
N ALA A 88 -2.55 -18.11 -22.53
CA ALA A 88 -3.07 -16.91 -23.18
C ALA A 88 -3.67 -17.23 -24.57
N ALA A 89 -3.02 -18.11 -25.35
CA ALA A 89 -3.49 -18.54 -26.66
C ALA A 89 -4.78 -19.36 -26.56
N ASP A 90 -4.91 -20.20 -25.54
CA ASP A 90 -6.11 -21.00 -25.26
C ASP A 90 -7.29 -20.14 -24.75
N GLY A 91 -7.07 -18.87 -24.46
CA GLY A 91 -8.09 -17.95 -23.93
C GLY A 91 -8.46 -18.14 -22.47
N GLU A 92 -7.86 -19.09 -21.78
CA GLU A 92 -8.16 -19.43 -20.38
C GLU A 92 -7.83 -18.26 -19.43
N LEU A 93 -6.66 -17.62 -19.63
CA LEU A 93 -6.25 -16.47 -18.83
C LEU A 93 -7.18 -15.27 -19.01
N TYR A 94 -7.70 -15.07 -20.22
CA TYR A 94 -8.57 -13.93 -20.51
C TYR A 94 -9.87 -13.97 -19.73
N GLY A 95 -10.56 -15.12 -19.71
CA GLY A 95 -11.78 -15.28 -18.93
C GLY A 95 -11.55 -15.15 -17.42
N ALA A 96 -10.46 -15.75 -16.91
CA ALA A 96 -10.07 -15.63 -15.51
C ALA A 96 -9.73 -14.18 -15.14
N PHE A 97 -8.96 -13.48 -15.96
CA PHE A 97 -8.56 -12.09 -15.78
C PHE A 97 -9.76 -11.15 -15.67
N ILE A 98 -10.71 -11.22 -16.60
CA ILE A 98 -11.91 -10.36 -16.57
C ILE A 98 -12.72 -10.56 -15.31
N ASN A 99 -12.92 -11.82 -14.88
CA ASN A 99 -13.65 -12.09 -13.64
C ASN A 99 -12.94 -11.52 -12.41
N SER A 100 -11.61 -11.70 -12.30
CA SER A 100 -10.81 -11.19 -11.19
C SER A 100 -10.78 -9.66 -11.19
N VAL A 101 -10.60 -9.01 -12.36
CA VAL A 101 -10.65 -7.55 -12.48
C VAL A 101 -12.01 -6.99 -12.10
N GLY A 102 -13.10 -7.61 -12.54
CA GLY A 102 -14.46 -7.17 -12.19
C GLY A 102 -14.69 -7.21 -10.66
N ARG A 103 -14.26 -8.29 -10.01
CA ARG A 103 -14.38 -8.45 -8.54
C ARG A 103 -13.55 -7.44 -7.79
N ILE A 104 -12.27 -7.25 -8.18
CA ILE A 104 -11.39 -6.32 -7.47
C ILE A 104 -11.89 -4.89 -7.62
N LEU A 105 -12.25 -4.46 -8.83
CA LEU A 105 -12.76 -3.12 -9.05
C LEU A 105 -14.07 -2.87 -8.32
N GLY A 106 -15.01 -3.82 -8.34
CA GLY A 106 -16.28 -3.69 -7.64
C GLY A 106 -16.11 -3.61 -6.12
N GLY A 107 -15.40 -4.58 -5.53
CA GLY A 107 -15.15 -4.59 -4.08
C GLY A 107 -14.31 -3.39 -3.62
N TYR A 108 -13.28 -3.04 -4.40
CA TYR A 108 -12.43 -1.87 -4.11
C TYR A 108 -13.21 -0.56 -4.18
N ALA A 109 -14.05 -0.36 -5.19
CA ALA A 109 -14.85 0.85 -5.31
C ALA A 109 -15.83 1.01 -4.15
N ILE A 110 -16.54 -0.06 -3.77
CA ILE A 110 -17.48 -0.06 -2.64
C ILE A 110 -16.72 0.24 -1.33
N GLY A 111 -15.65 -0.49 -1.05
CA GLY A 111 -14.86 -0.31 0.17
C GLY A 111 -14.22 1.08 0.27
N SER A 112 -13.68 1.60 -0.84
CA SER A 112 -13.08 2.93 -0.90
C SER A 112 -14.11 4.03 -0.70
N LEU A 113 -15.25 3.96 -1.37
CA LEU A 113 -16.31 4.97 -1.26
C LEU A 113 -16.82 5.07 0.18
N LEU A 114 -17.15 3.93 0.79
CA LEU A 114 -17.60 3.88 2.18
C LEU A 114 -16.50 4.32 3.15
N GLY A 115 -15.26 3.90 2.91
CA GLY A 115 -14.11 4.28 3.72
C GLY A 115 -13.84 5.78 3.71
N VAL A 116 -13.84 6.42 2.54
CA VAL A 116 -13.70 7.87 2.42
C VAL A 116 -14.88 8.59 3.07
N ALA A 117 -16.12 8.18 2.78
CA ALA A 117 -17.31 8.83 3.32
C ALA A 117 -17.33 8.80 4.85
N LEU A 118 -17.14 7.63 5.47
CA LEU A 118 -17.13 7.51 6.92
C LEU A 118 -15.87 8.09 7.56
N GLY A 119 -14.69 7.98 6.92
CA GLY A 119 -13.47 8.61 7.38
C GLY A 119 -13.58 10.14 7.45
N MET A 120 -14.18 10.76 6.43
CA MET A 120 -14.53 12.19 6.42
C MET A 120 -15.52 12.53 7.50
N LEU A 121 -16.61 11.77 7.65
CA LEU A 121 -17.63 11.97 8.67
C LEU A 121 -17.03 11.94 10.08
N PHE A 122 -16.20 10.92 10.39
CA PHE A 122 -15.55 10.81 11.70
C PHE A 122 -14.47 11.87 11.91
N GLY A 123 -13.83 12.34 10.84
CA GLY A 123 -12.87 13.44 10.89
C GLY A 123 -13.52 14.77 11.26
N ILE A 124 -14.68 15.07 10.70
CA ILE A 124 -15.37 16.35 10.84
C ILE A 124 -16.28 16.36 12.08
N SER A 125 -17.07 15.30 12.30
CA SER A 125 -18.06 15.24 13.36
C SER A 125 -17.49 14.63 14.65
N ARG A 126 -17.49 15.41 15.74
CA ARG A 126 -17.05 14.96 17.07
C ARG A 126 -17.94 13.83 17.61
N GLN A 127 -19.24 13.90 17.37
CA GLN A 127 -20.21 12.89 17.84
C GLN A 127 -20.03 11.57 17.07
N ALA A 128 -19.97 11.64 15.73
CA ALA A 128 -19.74 10.45 14.90
C ALA A 128 -18.42 9.76 15.23
N ARG A 129 -17.37 10.53 15.51
CA ARG A 129 -16.05 10.02 15.94
C ARG A 129 -16.14 9.28 17.28
N ALA A 130 -16.83 9.86 18.27
CA ALA A 130 -16.92 9.30 19.62
C ALA A 130 -17.53 7.88 19.60
N VAL A 131 -18.47 7.61 18.69
CA VAL A 131 -19.12 6.31 18.55
C VAL A 131 -18.40 5.44 17.51
N GLY A 132 -18.05 6.02 16.36
CA GLY A 132 -17.55 5.25 15.21
C GLY A 132 -16.12 4.74 15.38
N MET A 133 -15.19 5.55 15.90
CA MET A 133 -13.79 5.15 16.01
C MET A 133 -13.55 3.98 16.97
N PRO A 134 -14.18 3.86 18.14
CA PRO A 134 -14.09 2.67 18.97
C PRO A 134 -14.54 1.40 18.25
N LEU A 135 -15.65 1.47 17.47
CA LEU A 135 -16.12 0.33 16.66
C LEU A 135 -15.11 -0.03 15.57
N VAL A 136 -14.53 0.95 14.89
CA VAL A 136 -13.47 0.72 13.89
C VAL A 136 -12.28 0.00 14.53
N HIS A 137 -11.80 0.47 15.67
CA HIS A 137 -10.67 -0.14 16.38
C HIS A 137 -10.98 -1.57 16.85
N PHE A 138 -12.22 -1.85 17.24
CA PHE A 138 -12.66 -3.18 17.64
C PHE A 138 -12.75 -4.14 16.45
N LEU A 139 -13.27 -3.68 15.30
CA LEU A 139 -13.49 -4.50 14.11
C LEU A 139 -12.23 -4.64 13.22
N TYR A 140 -11.31 -3.68 13.28
CA TYR A 140 -10.12 -3.66 12.41
C TYR A 140 -9.25 -4.92 12.54
N PRO A 141 -8.89 -5.42 13.73
CA PRO A 141 -8.04 -6.59 13.90
C PRO A 141 -8.73 -7.92 13.55
N VAL A 142 -10.05 -7.94 13.31
CA VAL A 142 -10.75 -9.17 12.93
C VAL A 142 -10.20 -9.73 11.61
N PRO A 143 -9.80 -11.01 11.54
CA PRO A 143 -9.28 -11.61 10.32
C PRO A 143 -10.40 -11.75 9.27
N LYS A 144 -10.41 -10.83 8.30
CA LYS A 144 -11.48 -10.72 7.29
C LYS A 144 -11.67 -12.00 6.50
N LEU A 145 -10.58 -12.69 6.16
CA LEU A 145 -10.64 -13.94 5.41
C LEU A 145 -11.42 -15.05 6.15
N ALA A 146 -11.31 -15.09 7.48
CA ALA A 146 -12.04 -16.05 8.30
C ALA A 146 -13.57 -15.85 8.26
N LEU A 147 -14.05 -14.68 7.82
CA LEU A 147 -15.46 -14.39 7.66
C LEU A 147 -16.06 -14.90 6.34
N LEU A 148 -15.23 -15.35 5.38
CA LEU A 148 -15.71 -15.78 4.08
C LEU A 148 -16.74 -16.91 4.15
N PRO A 149 -16.57 -17.99 4.94
CA PRO A 149 -17.59 -19.02 5.08
C PRO A 149 -18.93 -18.49 5.62
N LEU A 150 -18.87 -17.51 6.53
CA LEU A 150 -20.05 -16.85 7.09
C LEU A 150 -20.78 -16.02 6.03
N PHE A 151 -20.03 -15.30 5.18
CA PHE A 151 -20.63 -14.56 4.07
C PHE A 151 -21.26 -15.48 3.03
N ILE A 152 -20.65 -16.65 2.77
CA ILE A 152 -21.25 -17.66 1.89
C ILE A 152 -22.54 -18.20 2.49
N LEU A 153 -22.59 -18.42 3.81
CA LEU A 153 -23.80 -18.89 4.51
C LEU A 153 -24.92 -17.85 4.42
N TRP A 154 -24.61 -16.56 4.55
CA TRP A 154 -25.61 -15.49 4.53
C TRP A 154 -26.09 -15.11 3.13
N PHE A 155 -25.18 -15.07 2.16
CA PHE A 155 -25.45 -14.53 0.82
C PHE A 155 -25.44 -15.59 -0.28
N GLY A 156 -25.19 -16.85 0.08
CA GLY A 156 -25.08 -17.95 -0.87
C GLY A 156 -23.73 -18.01 -1.58
N ILE A 157 -23.55 -19.06 -2.39
CA ILE A 157 -22.37 -19.22 -3.24
C ILE A 157 -22.53 -18.31 -4.45
N GLY A 158 -21.65 -17.33 -4.62
CA GLY A 158 -21.76 -16.38 -5.73
C GLY A 158 -20.69 -15.28 -5.68
N GLU A 159 -20.95 -14.18 -6.38
CA GLU A 159 -20.04 -13.03 -6.44
C GLU A 159 -20.14 -12.14 -5.19
N THR A 160 -21.33 -12.07 -4.57
CA THR A 160 -21.61 -11.19 -3.42
C THR A 160 -20.67 -11.40 -2.22
N PRO A 161 -20.44 -12.64 -1.72
CA PRO A 161 -19.50 -12.86 -0.60
C PRO A 161 -18.08 -12.37 -0.89
N LYS A 162 -17.60 -12.56 -2.13
CA LYS A 162 -16.26 -12.15 -2.57
C LYS A 162 -16.14 -10.63 -2.61
N LEU A 163 -17.15 -9.94 -3.18
CA LEU A 163 -17.20 -8.48 -3.24
C LEU A 163 -17.24 -7.87 -1.84
N ILE A 164 -18.05 -8.42 -0.93
CA ILE A 164 -18.13 -7.96 0.46
C ILE A 164 -16.79 -8.14 1.17
N LEU A 165 -16.14 -9.30 0.98
CA LEU A 165 -14.84 -9.57 1.59
C LEU A 165 -13.78 -8.56 1.14
N ILE A 166 -13.67 -8.31 -0.18
CA ILE A 166 -12.74 -7.34 -0.75
C ILE A 166 -13.07 -5.94 -0.24
N ALA A 167 -14.36 -5.54 -0.30
CA ALA A 167 -14.80 -4.23 0.15
C ALA A 167 -14.48 -3.99 1.63
N MET A 168 -14.70 -4.98 2.49
CA MET A 168 -14.39 -4.92 3.91
C MET A 168 -12.89 -4.78 4.17
N GLY A 169 -12.06 -5.45 3.36
CA GLY A 169 -10.60 -5.33 3.44
C GLY A 169 -10.08 -3.95 3.08
N VAL A 170 -10.66 -3.32 2.07
CA VAL A 170 -10.32 -1.97 1.59
C VAL A 170 -10.86 -0.88 2.50
N PHE A 171 -12.05 -1.08 3.03
CA PHE A 171 -12.79 -0.11 3.84
C PHE A 171 -11.98 0.44 5.02
N PHE A 172 -11.40 -0.41 5.85
CA PHE A 172 -10.71 0.02 7.07
C PHE A 172 -9.46 0.87 6.81
N PRO A 173 -8.49 0.46 5.97
CA PRO A 173 -7.32 1.28 5.71
C PRO A 173 -7.68 2.62 5.06
N VAL A 174 -8.67 2.65 4.16
CA VAL A 174 -9.15 3.89 3.55
C VAL A 174 -9.80 4.79 4.59
N LEU A 175 -10.68 4.26 5.46
CA LEU A 175 -11.33 5.01 6.53
C LEU A 175 -10.32 5.61 7.49
N ILE A 176 -9.39 4.82 8.00
CA ILE A 176 -8.40 5.25 9.00
C ILE A 176 -7.47 6.33 8.44
N ASN A 177 -7.00 6.16 7.20
CA ASN A 177 -6.16 7.17 6.56
C ASN A 177 -6.92 8.45 6.23
N THR A 178 -8.17 8.35 5.76
CA THR A 178 -9.03 9.51 5.52
C THR A 178 -9.28 10.28 6.82
N TYR A 179 -9.68 9.58 7.88
CA TYR A 179 -9.85 10.16 9.21
C TYR A 179 -8.58 10.86 9.70
N SER A 180 -7.43 10.20 9.55
CA SER A 180 -6.13 10.75 9.93
C SER A 180 -5.78 12.02 9.15
N GLY A 181 -6.03 12.03 7.83
CA GLY A 181 -5.82 13.21 6.98
C GLY A 181 -6.65 14.42 7.41
N VAL A 182 -7.92 14.19 7.75
CA VAL A 182 -8.80 15.26 8.23
C VAL A 182 -8.38 15.79 9.60
N THR A 183 -8.04 14.90 10.53
CA THR A 183 -7.75 15.30 11.93
C THR A 183 -6.37 15.87 12.15
N ARG A 184 -5.39 15.52 11.30
CA ARG A 184 -4.00 16.03 11.35
C ARG A 184 -3.80 17.32 10.56
N MET A 185 -4.85 17.86 9.96
CA MET A 185 -4.77 19.12 9.22
C MET A 185 -4.28 20.26 10.13
N PRO A 186 -3.31 21.08 9.69
CA PRO A 186 -2.82 22.24 10.46
C PRO A 186 -3.95 23.19 10.83
N VAL A 187 -3.98 23.61 12.10
CA VAL A 187 -5.03 24.51 12.65
C VAL A 187 -5.11 25.85 11.90
N ILE A 188 -4.01 26.25 11.24
CA ILE A 188 -4.00 27.49 10.46
C ILE A 188 -5.05 27.48 9.34
N TYR A 189 -5.30 26.33 8.69
CA TYR A 189 -6.33 26.24 7.63
C TYR A 189 -7.74 26.52 8.17
N THR A 190 -8.04 26.04 9.38
CA THR A 190 -9.30 26.31 10.06
C THR A 190 -9.41 27.81 10.41
N LYS A 191 -8.33 28.42 10.95
CA LYS A 191 -8.33 29.85 11.27
C LYS A 191 -8.55 30.73 10.03
N VAL A 192 -7.86 30.43 8.94
CA VAL A 192 -8.02 31.16 7.67
C VAL A 192 -9.44 31.01 7.14
N SER A 193 -10.04 29.84 7.23
CA SER A 193 -11.40 29.60 6.75
C SER A 193 -12.46 30.42 7.53
N VAL A 194 -12.24 30.61 8.84
CA VAL A 194 -13.10 31.48 9.67
C VAL A 194 -12.95 32.96 9.26
N ILE A 195 -11.70 33.42 9.04
CA ILE A 195 -11.45 34.81 8.60
C ILE A 195 -12.08 35.06 7.21
N CYS A 196 -12.05 34.08 6.32
CA CYS A 196 -12.67 34.14 4.99
C CYS A 196 -14.19 33.91 5.03
N GLN A 197 -14.79 33.73 6.20
CA GLN A 197 -16.26 33.53 6.41
C GLN A 197 -16.81 32.39 5.53
N LEU A 198 -16.05 31.28 5.39
CA LEU A 198 -16.48 30.12 4.61
C LEU A 198 -17.67 29.44 5.30
N THR A 199 -18.68 29.07 4.52
CA THR A 199 -19.75 28.19 5.01
C THR A 199 -19.19 26.77 5.24
N ASP A 200 -19.83 25.96 6.09
CA ASP A 200 -19.40 24.59 6.40
C ASP A 200 -19.17 23.74 5.13
N ARG A 201 -20.07 23.85 4.14
CA ARG A 201 -19.93 23.15 2.86
C ARG A 201 -18.72 23.62 2.06
N GLN A 202 -18.45 24.94 2.05
CA GLN A 202 -17.27 25.51 1.40
C GLN A 202 -15.99 25.09 2.12
N TYR A 203 -15.99 25.10 3.45
CA TYR A 203 -14.89 24.64 4.28
C TYR A 203 -14.54 23.18 3.99
N ILE A 204 -15.53 22.27 3.99
CA ILE A 204 -15.29 20.86 3.69
C ILE A 204 -14.73 20.68 2.27
N ARG A 205 -15.35 21.31 1.27
CA ARG A 205 -15.00 21.06 -0.15
C ARG A 205 -13.72 21.75 -0.59
N ARG A 206 -13.42 22.97 -0.07
CA ARG A 206 -12.29 23.79 -0.52
C ARG A 206 -11.05 23.68 0.36
N VAL A 207 -11.22 23.24 1.61
CA VAL A 207 -10.12 23.19 2.58
C VAL A 207 -9.89 21.75 3.08
N VAL A 208 -10.89 21.15 3.72
CA VAL A 208 -10.73 19.84 4.38
C VAL A 208 -10.43 18.74 3.37
N LEU A 209 -11.24 18.61 2.32
CA LEU A 209 -11.09 17.55 1.33
C LEU A 209 -9.75 17.65 0.59
N PRO A 210 -9.33 18.80 0.02
CA PRO A 210 -8.02 18.92 -0.61
C PRO A 210 -6.85 18.68 0.35
N ALA A 211 -6.93 19.13 1.59
CA ALA A 211 -5.90 18.90 2.60
C ALA A 211 -5.79 17.44 3.03
N ALA A 212 -6.89 16.68 3.01
CA ALA A 212 -6.91 15.26 3.35
C ALA A 212 -6.55 14.33 2.17
N MET A 213 -6.55 14.83 0.92
CA MET A 213 -6.31 14.04 -0.29
C MET A 213 -5.05 13.19 -0.25
N PRO A 214 -3.86 13.68 0.17
CA PRO A 214 -2.66 12.85 0.25
C PRO A 214 -2.83 11.62 1.16
N SER A 215 -3.47 11.81 2.31
CA SER A 215 -3.77 10.72 3.24
C SER A 215 -4.84 9.77 2.69
N ILE A 216 -5.84 10.27 1.97
CA ILE A 216 -6.84 9.44 1.28
C ILE A 216 -6.15 8.53 0.26
N PHE A 217 -5.26 9.07 -0.59
CA PHE A 217 -4.53 8.27 -1.57
C PHE A 217 -3.59 7.26 -0.91
N THR A 218 -2.99 7.59 0.23
CA THR A 218 -2.24 6.61 1.03
C THR A 218 -3.14 5.45 1.46
N GLY A 219 -4.35 5.73 1.95
CA GLY A 219 -5.35 4.72 2.29
C GLY A 219 -5.78 3.88 1.09
N LEU A 220 -6.01 4.52 -0.06
CA LEU A 220 -6.37 3.85 -1.32
C LEU A 220 -5.27 2.89 -1.79
N ARG A 221 -4.00 3.28 -1.73
CA ARG A 221 -2.85 2.41 -2.07
C ARG A 221 -2.73 1.20 -1.15
N LEU A 222 -2.88 1.40 0.16
CA LEU A 222 -2.90 0.29 1.13
C LEU A 222 -4.08 -0.66 0.86
N GLY A 223 -5.26 -0.09 0.60
CA GLY A 223 -6.46 -0.84 0.24
C GLY A 223 -6.27 -1.67 -1.04
N ALA A 224 -5.56 -1.14 -2.05
CA ALA A 224 -5.28 -1.87 -3.28
C ALA A 224 -4.45 -3.14 -3.04
N GLY A 225 -3.40 -3.05 -2.22
CA GLY A 225 -2.61 -4.24 -1.86
C GLY A 225 -3.44 -5.30 -1.11
N ILE A 226 -4.24 -4.87 -0.14
CA ILE A 226 -5.10 -5.78 0.63
C ILE A 226 -6.19 -6.40 -0.26
N SER A 227 -6.76 -5.64 -1.20
CA SER A 227 -7.80 -6.13 -2.11
C SER A 227 -7.32 -7.29 -2.98
N LEU A 228 -6.07 -7.26 -3.46
CA LEU A 228 -5.46 -8.34 -4.23
C LEU A 228 -5.29 -9.62 -3.40
N ILE A 229 -4.80 -9.50 -2.17
CA ILE A 229 -4.64 -10.64 -1.27
C ILE A 229 -6.00 -11.31 -1.00
N LEU A 230 -7.02 -10.51 -0.69
CA LEU A 230 -8.36 -11.02 -0.40
C LEU A 230 -9.06 -11.55 -1.65
N LEU A 231 -8.81 -10.96 -2.84
CA LEU A 231 -9.29 -11.48 -4.11
C LEU A 231 -8.81 -12.91 -4.33
N VAL A 232 -7.48 -13.12 -4.28
CA VAL A 232 -6.88 -14.44 -4.51
C VAL A 232 -7.43 -15.47 -3.53
N ALA A 233 -7.45 -15.12 -2.24
CA ALA A 233 -7.95 -16.01 -1.21
C ALA A 233 -9.45 -16.33 -1.37
N ALA A 234 -10.28 -15.34 -1.75
CA ALA A 234 -11.69 -15.55 -2.02
C ALA A 234 -11.93 -16.41 -3.26
N GLU A 235 -11.10 -16.24 -4.30
CA GLU A 235 -11.20 -17.05 -5.51
C GLU A 235 -10.73 -18.47 -5.31
N MET A 236 -9.71 -18.72 -4.51
CA MET A 236 -9.26 -20.07 -4.16
C MET A 236 -10.31 -20.82 -3.34
N LEU A 237 -11.03 -20.16 -2.45
CA LEU A 237 -11.97 -20.82 -1.53
C LEU A 237 -13.39 -20.93 -2.09
N ALA A 238 -13.84 -20.01 -2.93
CA ALA A 238 -15.25 -19.86 -3.27
C ALA A 238 -15.54 -19.55 -4.74
N ALA A 239 -14.57 -19.69 -5.65
CA ALA A 239 -14.78 -19.38 -7.06
C ALA A 239 -14.45 -20.55 -7.97
N GLY A 240 -15.38 -20.91 -8.85
CA GLY A 240 -15.08 -21.79 -9.98
C GLY A 240 -14.38 -21.10 -11.15
N LYS A 241 -14.19 -19.75 -11.12
CA LYS A 241 -13.59 -18.95 -12.17
C LYS A 241 -12.82 -17.79 -11.57
N GLY A 242 -11.69 -17.43 -12.14
CA GLY A 242 -10.81 -16.36 -11.70
C GLY A 242 -9.36 -16.82 -11.64
N ILE A 243 -8.42 -15.87 -11.53
CA ILE A 243 -6.98 -16.19 -11.53
C ILE A 243 -6.61 -16.98 -10.26
N GLY A 244 -7.18 -16.64 -9.10
CA GLY A 244 -6.95 -17.38 -7.86
C GLY A 244 -7.52 -18.81 -7.90
N ALA A 245 -8.64 -19.03 -8.60
CA ALA A 245 -9.16 -20.38 -8.84
C ALA A 245 -8.23 -21.20 -9.73
N LEU A 246 -7.61 -20.59 -10.75
CA LEU A 246 -6.60 -21.26 -11.59
C LEU A 246 -5.32 -21.58 -10.79
N VAL A 247 -4.90 -20.69 -9.87
CA VAL A 247 -3.76 -20.96 -8.97
C VAL A 247 -4.00 -22.22 -8.15
N LEU A 248 -5.19 -22.34 -7.56
CA LEU A 248 -5.57 -23.55 -6.81
C LEU A 248 -5.61 -24.79 -7.72
N HIS A 249 -6.31 -24.69 -8.84
CA HIS A 249 -6.47 -25.80 -9.80
C HIS A 249 -5.11 -26.36 -10.27
N TYR A 250 -4.20 -25.49 -10.72
CA TYR A 250 -2.87 -25.93 -11.15
C TYR A 250 -1.97 -26.37 -9.99
N GLY A 251 -2.20 -25.84 -8.78
CA GLY A 251 -1.57 -26.32 -7.55
C GLY A 251 -1.94 -27.75 -7.24
N ASP A 252 -3.24 -28.09 -7.31
CA ASP A 252 -3.76 -29.45 -7.05
C ASP A 252 -3.25 -30.45 -8.11
N LEU A 253 -3.07 -30.00 -9.36
CA LEU A 253 -2.53 -30.81 -10.45
C LEU A 253 -0.99 -30.90 -10.45
N MET A 254 -0.29 -30.20 -9.54
CA MET A 254 1.17 -30.09 -9.50
C MET A 254 1.78 -29.51 -10.79
N LEU A 255 1.02 -28.73 -11.56
CA LEU A 255 1.47 -28.02 -12.75
C LEU A 255 2.04 -26.66 -12.37
N THR A 256 3.22 -26.68 -11.76
CA THR A 256 3.81 -25.50 -11.10
C THR A 256 4.23 -24.39 -12.07
N ASP A 257 4.51 -24.71 -13.33
CA ASP A 257 4.78 -23.74 -14.40
C ASP A 257 3.53 -22.89 -14.70
N ARG A 258 2.35 -23.51 -14.84
CA ARG A 258 1.07 -22.83 -15.05
C ARG A 258 0.62 -22.08 -13.81
N LEU A 259 0.80 -22.66 -12.62
CA LEU A 259 0.54 -21.99 -11.35
C LEU A 259 1.34 -20.69 -11.25
N MET A 260 2.66 -20.75 -11.52
CA MET A 260 3.52 -19.57 -11.47
C MET A 260 3.17 -18.54 -12.56
N ALA A 261 2.71 -18.99 -13.73
CA ALA A 261 2.18 -18.07 -14.75
C ALA A 261 0.96 -17.28 -14.24
N CYS A 262 0.04 -17.92 -13.52
CA CYS A 262 -1.08 -17.23 -12.87
C CYS A 262 -0.60 -16.25 -11.78
N VAL A 263 0.39 -16.61 -10.97
CA VAL A 263 0.99 -15.72 -9.95
C VAL A 263 1.64 -14.50 -10.60
N VAL A 264 2.37 -14.68 -11.71
CA VAL A 264 2.95 -13.57 -12.48
C VAL A 264 1.85 -12.65 -13.01
N LEU A 265 0.74 -13.20 -13.53
CA LEU A 265 -0.40 -12.40 -13.98
C LEU A 265 -1.02 -11.58 -12.84
N LEU A 266 -1.17 -12.16 -11.65
CA LEU A 266 -1.64 -11.45 -10.45
C LEU A 266 -0.68 -10.32 -10.05
N ALA A 267 0.62 -10.57 -10.10
CA ALA A 267 1.64 -9.56 -9.80
C ALA A 267 1.58 -8.40 -10.81
N LEU A 268 1.46 -8.70 -12.10
CA LEU A 268 1.29 -7.68 -13.16
C LEU A 268 0.01 -6.87 -12.96
N MET A 269 -1.11 -7.54 -12.63
CA MET A 269 -2.37 -6.86 -12.31
C MET A 269 -2.20 -5.91 -11.13
N GLY A 270 -1.48 -6.32 -10.08
CA GLY A 270 -1.18 -5.48 -8.92
C GLY A 270 -0.31 -4.27 -9.28
N LEU A 271 0.74 -4.48 -10.09
CA LEU A 271 1.60 -3.39 -10.57
C LEU A 271 0.83 -2.37 -11.41
N VAL A 272 -0.02 -2.84 -12.32
CA VAL A 272 -0.88 -1.95 -13.13
C VAL A 272 -1.84 -1.17 -12.23
N PHE A 273 -2.48 -1.84 -11.28
CA PHE A 273 -3.39 -1.19 -10.34
C PHE A 273 -2.69 -0.11 -9.52
N GLN A 274 -1.51 -0.41 -8.98
CA GLN A 274 -0.68 0.55 -8.26
C GLN A 274 -0.22 1.72 -9.14
N ALA A 275 0.17 1.44 -10.39
CA ALA A 275 0.59 2.46 -11.35
C ALA A 275 -0.57 3.42 -11.68
N VAL A 276 -1.78 2.89 -11.86
CA VAL A 276 -2.99 3.71 -12.08
C VAL A 276 -3.28 4.61 -10.89
N LEU A 277 -3.20 4.07 -9.66
CA LEU A 277 -3.41 4.89 -8.46
C LEU A 277 -2.35 5.98 -8.31
N ASN A 278 -1.08 5.68 -8.57
CA ASN A 278 0.00 6.67 -8.55
C ASN A 278 -0.19 7.75 -9.63
N TRP A 279 -0.67 7.36 -10.81
CA TRP A 279 -0.99 8.32 -11.87
C TRP A 279 -2.16 9.23 -11.47
N LEU A 280 -3.22 8.67 -10.90
CA LEU A 280 -4.36 9.44 -10.38
C LEU A 280 -3.91 10.41 -9.27
N GLU A 281 -3.09 9.95 -8.33
CA GLU A 281 -2.56 10.80 -7.26
C GLU A 281 -1.79 12.00 -7.83
N LYS A 282 -0.84 11.77 -8.74
CA LYS A 282 -0.09 12.84 -9.40
C LYS A 282 -0.99 13.83 -10.17
N ARG A 283 -2.09 13.34 -10.71
CA ARG A 283 -3.03 14.17 -11.47
C ARG A 283 -3.91 15.04 -10.58
N TYR A 284 -4.33 14.49 -9.42
CA TYR A 284 -5.28 15.16 -8.51
C TYR A 284 -4.61 15.89 -7.35
N ILE A 285 -3.33 15.61 -7.04
CA ILE A 285 -2.59 16.21 -5.93
C ILE A 285 -1.24 16.77 -6.42
N PRO A 286 -1.22 17.74 -7.35
CA PRO A 286 0.04 18.31 -7.83
C PRO A 286 0.81 19.09 -6.75
N TRP A 287 0.13 19.58 -5.72
CA TRP A 287 0.74 20.39 -4.64
C TRP A 287 1.53 19.59 -3.61
N ASP A 288 1.37 18.26 -3.53
CA ASP A 288 2.11 17.41 -2.58
C ASP A 288 3.47 16.98 -3.13
N GLN A 289 3.71 17.17 -4.42
CA GLN A 289 4.95 16.76 -5.10
C GLN A 289 6.15 17.69 -4.80
N GLU A 290 5.92 18.87 -4.20
CA GLU A 290 6.98 19.82 -3.86
C GLU A 290 7.79 19.43 -2.61
N HIS A 291 7.34 18.41 -1.87
CA HIS A 291 8.07 17.84 -0.74
C HIS A 291 8.38 16.36 -0.99
N PRO A 292 9.37 16.03 -1.84
CA PRO A 292 9.90 14.67 -1.85
C PRO A 292 10.42 14.42 -0.43
N SER A 293 9.86 13.41 0.24
CA SER A 293 10.30 12.96 1.56
C SER A 293 11.83 12.81 1.57
N ARG A 294 12.49 13.79 2.20
CA ARG A 294 13.93 13.73 2.51
C ARG A 294 14.19 12.73 3.60
#